data_53e0b6e61a4d7a1472982262fe96962b
#
_entry.id   53e0b6e61a4d7a1472982262fe96962b
#
_cell.length_a   1.000
_cell.length_b   1.000
_cell.length_c   1.000
_cell.angle_alpha   90.00
_cell.angle_beta   90.00
_cell.angle_gamma   90.00
#
_symmetry.space_group_name_H-M   'P 1'
#
loop_
_entity.id
_entity.type
_entity.pdbx_description
1 polymer ?
#
loop_
_entity_poly.entity_id
_entity_poly.type
_entity_poly.pdbx_seq_one_letter_code
_entity_poly.pdbx_strand_id
1 'polypeptide(L)'
;MGFNTLPFIFIFLPVFLAVYYLMPERLRNGVLTLGSLVFYLLGTWKRPWCLALLLGLMALTWLSGRKLAGSKPLLVGNLLALGLCLFGFKYAGLLGSGIALPLGLSFYSFQMAAYVIDVYRGRMEPEECPVSYAAEILMFPKLLSGPLMDPAELKAQMYRRTCTLRELDAGLRDFIIGLSMKVLLANQIGGLWRQVKTIGFESVSTPMAWLGLVAYSLQLYLDFCGYSWMAIGVGEMLGFRLPRNFEHPYAARSMRDFWRRWHISLSSWFRDYVYIPLGGSKKGEGRTYLNLLVVWLFTGLWHGSTLNFLLWGLFLFALISLERLGWGKVLRRSQVISRLYMLLVIPLSWMLFAIPSLKDIGSYIGRLFAFSGGTAVHARDFLVYGRQYAVVLVIGLLVSTPLPEKLWRRIRTSPLGTVLLLVLFWVCVYCMAVATNDPFMYFSF
;
A
#
# COMPACT_ATOMS: atom_id res chain seq x y z
N MET A 1 7.17 11.56 10.11
CA MET A 1 7.63 12.24 8.89
C MET A 1 7.22 11.41 7.69
N GLY A 2 6.62 12.01 6.66
CA GLY A 2 6.20 11.30 5.43
C GLY A 2 7.06 11.72 4.24
N PHE A 3 7.10 10.90 3.17
CA PHE A 3 7.87 11.21 1.96
C PHE A 3 7.39 12.45 1.22
N ASN A 4 6.11 12.78 1.34
CA ASN A 4 5.45 13.95 0.79
C ASN A 4 5.48 15.15 1.74
N THR A 5 6.56 15.36 2.49
CA THR A 5 6.74 16.53 3.37
C THR A 5 7.99 17.32 2.98
N LEU A 6 7.92 18.65 3.07
CA LEU A 6 9.07 19.51 2.77
C LEU A 6 10.32 19.19 3.61
N PRO A 7 10.21 18.94 4.95
CA PRO A 7 11.36 18.53 5.73
C PRO A 7 12.01 17.21 5.27
N PHE A 8 11.21 16.25 4.77
CA PHE A 8 11.77 15.03 4.20
C PHE A 8 12.56 15.31 2.93
N ILE A 9 11.97 16.07 2.00
CA ILE A 9 12.54 16.30 0.66
C ILE A 9 13.77 17.21 0.71
N PHE A 10 13.73 18.27 1.53
CA PHE A 10 14.78 19.30 1.51
C PHE A 10 15.82 19.17 2.63
N ILE A 11 15.54 18.38 3.67
CA ILE A 11 16.47 18.23 4.80
C ILE A 11 16.88 16.78 4.95
N PHE A 12 15.94 15.90 5.31
CA PHE A 12 16.29 14.52 5.66
C PHE A 12 16.92 13.76 4.50
N LEU A 13 16.25 13.71 3.35
CA LEU A 13 16.71 12.91 2.20
C LEU A 13 18.07 13.40 1.65
N PRO A 14 18.31 14.72 1.40
CA PRO A 14 19.60 15.19 0.92
C PRO A 14 20.73 14.95 1.91
N VAL A 15 20.53 15.23 3.20
CA VAL A 15 21.56 15.00 4.23
C VAL A 15 21.87 13.52 4.36
N PHE A 16 20.83 12.68 4.38
CA PHE A 16 21.00 11.23 4.46
C PHE A 16 21.75 10.67 3.24
N LEU A 17 21.39 11.07 2.01
CA LEU A 17 22.07 10.65 0.80
C LEU A 17 23.53 11.13 0.78
N ALA A 18 23.81 12.37 1.17
CA ALA A 18 25.17 12.87 1.25
C ALA A 18 26.04 12.00 2.18
N VAL A 19 25.56 11.72 3.40
CA VAL A 19 26.27 10.84 4.33
C VAL A 19 26.41 9.43 3.74
N TYR A 20 25.36 8.88 3.14
CA TYR A 20 25.35 7.52 2.60
C TYR A 20 26.35 7.32 1.45
N TYR A 21 26.46 8.31 0.54
CA TYR A 21 27.39 8.24 -0.59
C TYR A 21 28.84 8.55 -0.20
N LEU A 22 29.06 9.38 0.82
CA LEU A 22 30.41 9.68 1.35
C LEU A 22 31.01 8.51 2.13
N MET A 23 30.17 7.60 2.67
CA MET A 23 30.66 6.48 3.47
C MET A 23 31.12 5.31 2.60
N PRO A 24 32.21 4.62 3.01
CA PRO A 24 32.64 3.37 2.39
C PRO A 24 31.52 2.33 2.35
N GLU A 25 31.50 1.48 1.33
CA GLU A 25 30.44 0.49 1.10
C GLU A 25 30.18 -0.41 2.32
N ARG A 26 31.25 -0.81 3.02
CA ARG A 26 31.17 -1.62 4.25
C ARG A 26 30.39 -0.96 5.39
N LEU A 27 30.29 0.37 5.41
CA LEU A 27 29.57 1.13 6.45
C LEU A 27 28.16 1.52 6.01
N ARG A 28 27.77 1.35 4.74
CA ARG A 28 26.47 1.78 4.22
C ARG A 28 25.27 1.12 4.90
N ASN A 29 25.38 -0.14 5.33
CA ASN A 29 24.33 -0.79 6.12
C ASN A 29 24.16 -0.11 7.50
N GLY A 30 25.26 0.29 8.14
CA GLY A 30 25.23 1.05 9.39
C GLY A 30 24.56 2.43 9.22
N VAL A 31 24.94 3.16 8.16
CA VAL A 31 24.32 4.46 7.82
C VAL A 31 22.82 4.28 7.53
N LEU A 32 22.45 3.24 6.78
CA LEU A 32 21.04 2.94 6.50
C LEU A 32 20.26 2.63 7.78
N THR A 33 20.84 1.83 8.68
CA THR A 33 20.23 1.53 9.99
C THR A 33 20.04 2.81 10.80
N LEU A 34 21.09 3.61 10.95
CA LEU A 34 21.04 4.85 11.75
C LEU A 34 20.04 5.86 11.15
N GLY A 35 20.10 6.09 9.84
CA GLY A 35 19.16 6.99 9.16
C GLY A 35 17.71 6.51 9.26
N SER A 36 17.47 5.20 9.17
CA SER A 36 16.14 4.63 9.35
C SER A 36 15.63 4.76 10.79
N LEU A 37 16.49 4.60 11.79
CA LEU A 37 16.16 4.87 13.19
C LEU A 37 15.79 6.34 13.41
N VAL A 38 16.57 7.27 12.86
CA VAL A 38 16.25 8.71 12.92
C VAL A 38 14.91 8.99 12.25
N PHE A 39 14.68 8.44 11.06
CA PHE A 39 13.40 8.59 10.35
C PHE A 39 12.22 8.09 11.18
N TYR A 40 12.35 6.92 11.81
CA TYR A 40 11.33 6.32 12.66
C TYR A 40 11.07 7.16 13.92
N LEU A 41 12.15 7.61 14.60
CA LEU A 41 12.06 8.49 15.76
C LEU A 41 11.36 9.80 15.44
N LEU A 42 11.69 10.44 14.32
CA LEU A 42 11.00 11.65 13.86
C LEU A 42 9.51 11.41 13.57
N GLY A 43 9.13 10.18 13.16
CA GLY A 43 7.74 9.79 12.98
C GLY A 43 6.99 9.44 14.27
N THR A 44 7.72 9.03 15.30
CA THR A 44 7.17 8.51 16.57
C THR A 44 7.62 9.27 17.81
N TRP A 45 8.18 10.49 17.66
CA TRP A 45 8.79 11.26 18.75
C TRP A 45 7.85 11.47 19.97
N LYS A 46 6.54 11.56 19.73
CA LYS A 46 5.53 11.66 20.80
C LYS A 46 5.25 10.31 21.49
N ARG A 47 5.76 9.21 20.95
CA ARG A 47 5.51 7.84 21.42
C ARG A 47 6.79 6.99 21.33
N PRO A 48 7.84 7.32 22.11
CA PRO A 48 9.15 6.66 22.01
C PRO A 48 9.12 5.16 22.29
N TRP A 49 8.12 4.68 23.04
CA TRP A 49 7.89 3.26 23.29
C TRP A 49 7.66 2.44 22.01
N CYS A 50 7.19 3.07 20.90
CA CYS A 50 7.06 2.40 19.60
C CYS A 50 8.43 1.92 19.08
N LEU A 51 9.49 2.68 19.31
CA LEU A 51 10.84 2.26 18.96
C LEU A 51 11.31 1.09 19.84
N ALA A 52 11.07 1.14 21.13
CA ALA A 52 11.44 0.05 22.04
C ALA A 52 10.73 -1.26 21.64
N LEU A 53 9.44 -1.19 21.28
CA LEU A 53 8.69 -2.35 20.77
C LEU A 53 9.31 -2.90 19.47
N LEU A 54 9.58 -2.04 18.49
CA LEU A 54 10.21 -2.43 17.23
C LEU A 54 11.56 -3.11 17.46
N LEU A 55 12.44 -2.51 18.27
CA LEU A 55 13.75 -3.08 18.61
C LEU A 55 13.62 -4.40 19.38
N GLY A 56 12.65 -4.51 20.31
CA GLY A 56 12.37 -5.75 21.02
C GLY A 56 11.94 -6.89 20.10
N LEU A 57 11.02 -6.63 19.17
CA LEU A 57 10.58 -7.63 18.17
C LEU A 57 11.72 -7.98 17.20
N MET A 58 12.54 -7.03 16.81
CA MET A 58 13.74 -7.27 15.99
C MET A 58 14.74 -8.16 16.74
N ALA A 59 15.03 -7.86 18.00
CA ALA A 59 15.93 -8.67 18.81
C ALA A 59 15.40 -10.10 18.98
N LEU A 60 14.10 -10.25 19.27
CA LEU A 60 13.44 -11.55 19.37
C LEU A 60 13.63 -12.37 18.09
N THR A 61 13.27 -11.82 16.93
CA THR A 61 13.30 -12.54 15.65
C THR A 61 14.72 -12.79 15.15
N TRP A 62 15.67 -11.90 15.41
CA TRP A 62 17.08 -12.10 15.08
C TRP A 62 17.73 -13.19 15.93
N LEU A 63 17.58 -13.10 17.26
CA LEU A 63 18.18 -14.06 18.20
C LEU A 63 17.59 -15.46 18.00
N SER A 64 16.27 -15.55 17.83
CA SER A 64 15.61 -16.82 17.57
C SER A 64 15.95 -17.36 16.19
N GLY A 65 16.09 -16.52 15.17
CA GLY A 65 16.44 -16.87 13.80
C GLY A 65 17.72 -17.73 13.74
N ARG A 66 18.73 -17.38 14.54
CA ARG A 66 20.00 -18.12 14.64
C ARG A 66 19.88 -19.53 15.19
N LYS A 67 18.77 -19.83 15.90
CA LYS A 67 18.48 -21.14 16.52
C LYS A 67 17.27 -21.83 15.87
N LEU A 68 16.75 -21.27 14.78
CA LEU A 68 15.45 -21.66 14.22
C LEU A 68 15.50 -22.94 13.38
N ALA A 69 16.69 -23.35 12.90
CA ALA A 69 16.82 -24.50 12.02
C ALA A 69 16.16 -25.76 12.62
N GLY A 70 15.07 -26.23 11.97
CA GLY A 70 14.31 -27.39 12.41
C GLY A 70 13.42 -27.22 13.64
N SER A 71 13.46 -26.08 14.35
CA SER A 71 12.70 -25.87 15.58
C SER A 71 11.31 -25.29 15.31
N LYS A 72 10.32 -26.17 15.13
CA LYS A 72 8.90 -25.78 14.98
C LYS A 72 8.34 -24.98 16.17
N PRO A 73 8.62 -25.34 17.45
CA PRO A 73 8.15 -24.53 18.58
C PRO A 73 8.65 -23.09 18.55
N LEU A 74 9.92 -22.90 18.17
CA LEU A 74 10.52 -21.56 18.08
C LEU A 74 9.90 -20.73 16.95
N LEU A 75 9.62 -21.35 15.79
CA LEU A 75 8.87 -20.72 14.71
C LEU A 75 7.48 -20.27 15.20
N VAL A 76 6.71 -21.18 15.79
CA VAL A 76 5.36 -20.91 16.28
C VAL A 76 5.38 -19.80 17.33
N GLY A 77 6.33 -19.84 18.28
CA GLY A 77 6.50 -18.78 19.31
C GLY A 77 6.74 -17.40 18.68
N ASN A 78 7.60 -17.29 17.68
CA ASN A 78 7.82 -16.02 16.95
C ASN A 78 6.56 -15.53 16.25
N LEU A 79 5.87 -16.41 15.50
CA LEU A 79 4.66 -16.03 14.77
C LEU A 79 3.53 -15.63 15.72
N LEU A 80 3.39 -16.31 16.86
CA LEU A 80 2.44 -15.93 17.90
C LEU A 80 2.79 -14.57 18.52
N ALA A 81 4.06 -14.33 18.85
CA ALA A 81 4.48 -13.03 19.42
C ALA A 81 4.20 -11.87 18.44
N LEU A 82 4.56 -12.02 17.16
CA LEU A 82 4.28 -11.03 16.12
C LEU A 82 2.78 -10.85 15.89
N GLY A 83 2.02 -11.94 15.82
CA GLY A 83 0.57 -11.93 15.64
C GLY A 83 -0.17 -11.29 16.80
N LEU A 84 0.14 -11.69 18.05
CA LEU A 84 -0.46 -11.11 19.24
C LEU A 84 -0.13 -9.62 19.37
N CYS A 85 1.10 -9.23 19.08
CA CYS A 85 1.48 -7.83 19.06
C CYS A 85 0.67 -7.05 18.00
N LEU A 86 0.64 -7.52 16.75
CA LEU A 86 -0.07 -6.85 15.66
C LEU A 86 -1.57 -6.72 15.94
N PHE A 87 -2.24 -7.83 16.23
CA PHE A 87 -3.69 -7.83 16.47
C PHE A 87 -4.05 -7.21 17.83
N GLY A 88 -3.23 -7.40 18.87
CA GLY A 88 -3.41 -6.76 20.15
C GLY A 88 -3.47 -5.24 20.04
N PHE A 89 -2.51 -4.61 19.38
CA PHE A 89 -2.54 -3.16 19.16
C PHE A 89 -3.64 -2.72 18.19
N LYS A 90 -3.88 -3.49 17.12
CA LYS A 90 -4.88 -3.13 16.11
C LYS A 90 -6.30 -3.16 16.67
N TYR A 91 -6.58 -4.06 17.59
CA TYR A 91 -7.89 -4.24 18.20
C TYR A 91 -8.00 -3.62 19.60
N ALA A 92 -6.92 -3.04 20.12
CA ALA A 92 -6.89 -2.39 21.45
C ALA A 92 -7.96 -1.29 21.58
N GLY A 93 -8.26 -0.57 20.50
CA GLY A 93 -9.32 0.44 20.46
C GLY A 93 -10.72 -0.11 20.78
N LEU A 94 -11.02 -1.38 20.42
CA LEU A 94 -12.29 -2.02 20.77
C LEU A 94 -12.42 -2.31 22.28
N LEU A 95 -11.29 -2.39 22.98
CA LEU A 95 -11.23 -2.58 24.43
C LEU A 95 -11.19 -1.25 25.19
N GLY A 96 -11.41 -0.12 24.51
CA GLY A 96 -11.41 1.21 25.12
C GLY A 96 -10.04 1.70 25.60
N SER A 97 -8.94 1.04 25.20
CA SER A 97 -7.60 1.32 25.73
C SER A 97 -6.99 2.67 25.33
N GLY A 98 -7.52 3.35 24.32
CA GLY A 98 -6.94 4.59 23.77
C GLY A 98 -5.51 4.44 23.21
N ILE A 99 -4.95 3.22 23.19
CA ILE A 99 -3.60 2.94 22.70
C ILE A 99 -3.62 2.94 21.18
N ALA A 100 -2.85 3.85 20.59
CA ALA A 100 -2.76 3.93 19.13
C ALA A 100 -1.82 2.84 18.58
N LEU A 101 -2.15 2.37 17.36
CA LEU A 101 -1.32 1.43 16.61
C LEU A 101 0.10 2.01 16.39
N PRO A 102 1.17 1.25 16.73
CA PRO A 102 2.53 1.67 16.42
C PRO A 102 2.76 1.85 14.92
N LEU A 103 3.44 2.92 14.57
CA LEU A 103 3.72 3.25 13.18
C LEU A 103 4.48 2.10 12.49
N GLY A 104 3.96 1.62 11.35
CA GLY A 104 4.60 0.57 10.55
C GLY A 104 4.47 -0.85 11.13
N LEU A 105 3.79 -1.07 12.28
CA LEU A 105 3.70 -2.38 12.94
C LEU A 105 3.29 -3.51 11.99
N SER A 106 2.32 -3.29 11.13
CA SER A 106 1.86 -4.27 10.15
C SER A 106 2.99 -4.69 9.20
N PHE A 107 3.71 -3.71 8.63
CA PHE A 107 4.72 -3.97 7.60
C PHE A 107 5.96 -4.64 8.16
N TYR A 108 6.50 -4.14 9.28
CA TYR A 108 7.68 -4.79 9.85
C TYR A 108 7.36 -6.15 10.48
N SER A 109 6.12 -6.38 10.99
CA SER A 109 5.70 -7.71 11.44
C SER A 109 5.65 -8.71 10.29
N PHE A 110 5.14 -8.32 9.10
CA PHE A 110 5.16 -9.19 7.93
C PHE A 110 6.57 -9.48 7.42
N GLN A 111 7.48 -8.51 7.48
CA GLN A 111 8.88 -8.72 7.12
C GLN A 111 9.58 -9.68 8.07
N MET A 112 9.41 -9.49 9.39
CA MET A 112 9.96 -10.39 10.41
C MET A 112 9.37 -11.79 10.33
N ALA A 113 8.04 -11.91 10.07
CA ALA A 113 7.40 -13.20 9.87
C ALA A 113 7.94 -13.93 8.63
N ALA A 114 8.12 -13.22 7.51
CA ALA A 114 8.72 -13.78 6.31
C ALA A 114 10.15 -14.27 6.58
N TYR A 115 10.98 -13.46 7.25
CA TYR A 115 12.33 -13.83 7.64
C TYR A 115 12.37 -15.13 8.46
N VAL A 116 11.62 -15.22 9.57
CA VAL A 116 11.66 -16.41 10.42
C VAL A 116 11.09 -17.64 9.71
N ILE A 117 10.08 -17.48 8.83
CA ILE A 117 9.54 -18.61 8.04
C ILE A 117 10.56 -19.09 7.03
N ASP A 118 11.26 -18.19 6.33
CA ASP A 118 12.21 -18.58 5.28
C ASP A 118 13.50 -19.17 5.85
N VAL A 119 13.98 -18.70 6.99
CA VAL A 119 15.06 -19.36 7.75
C VAL A 119 14.63 -20.77 8.19
N TYR A 120 13.42 -20.93 8.75
CA TYR A 120 12.91 -22.24 9.15
C TYR A 120 12.78 -23.22 7.98
N ARG A 121 12.40 -22.74 6.80
CA ARG A 121 12.27 -23.53 5.56
C ARG A 121 13.60 -23.83 4.89
N GLY A 122 14.71 -23.27 5.37
CA GLY A 122 16.01 -23.37 4.73
C GLY A 122 16.12 -22.65 3.39
N ARG A 123 15.24 -21.65 3.15
CA ARG A 123 15.30 -20.80 1.95
C ARG A 123 16.42 -19.77 2.02
N MET A 124 16.80 -19.41 3.22
CA MET A 124 17.90 -18.49 3.49
C MET A 124 18.62 -18.86 4.78
N GLU A 125 19.92 -18.58 4.82
CA GLU A 125 20.69 -18.65 6.06
C GLU A 125 20.32 -17.49 6.98
N PRO A 126 20.27 -17.71 8.31
CA PRO A 126 20.02 -16.63 9.26
C PRO A 126 21.04 -15.50 9.08
N GLU A 127 20.61 -14.28 9.38
CA GLU A 127 21.53 -13.12 9.33
C GLU A 127 22.36 -13.08 10.61
N GLU A 128 23.68 -13.15 10.46
CA GLU A 128 24.60 -13.14 11.60
C GLU A 128 24.90 -11.73 12.09
N CYS A 129 24.98 -10.76 11.18
CA CYS A 129 25.29 -9.38 11.50
C CYS A 129 24.03 -8.62 11.97
N PRO A 130 23.98 -8.18 13.25
CA PRO A 130 22.80 -7.48 13.77
C PRO A 130 22.56 -6.15 13.05
N VAL A 131 23.60 -5.49 12.55
CA VAL A 131 23.48 -4.22 11.81
C VAL A 131 22.85 -4.47 10.43
N SER A 132 23.23 -5.54 9.74
CA SER A 132 22.63 -5.90 8.45
C SER A 132 21.18 -6.32 8.61
N TYR A 133 20.86 -7.11 9.64
CA TYR A 133 19.48 -7.45 9.98
C TYR A 133 18.66 -6.20 10.31
N ALA A 134 19.21 -5.30 11.11
CA ALA A 134 18.55 -4.04 11.43
C ALA A 134 18.33 -3.18 10.18
N ALA A 135 19.32 -3.08 9.29
CA ALA A 135 19.17 -2.38 8.01
C ALA A 135 18.05 -3.00 7.17
N GLU A 136 17.96 -4.35 7.15
CA GLU A 136 16.91 -5.07 6.41
C GLU A 136 15.52 -4.75 6.92
N ILE A 137 15.28 -4.80 8.23
CA ILE A 137 13.94 -4.57 8.80
C ILE A 137 13.59 -3.09 8.85
N LEU A 138 14.54 -2.23 9.28
CA LEU A 138 14.31 -0.80 9.50
C LEU A 138 14.31 0.04 8.23
N MET A 139 14.80 -0.47 7.09
CA MET A 139 14.91 0.28 5.84
C MET A 139 13.72 1.21 5.62
N PHE A 140 13.92 2.53 5.83
CA PHE A 140 12.83 3.51 5.86
C PHE A 140 12.00 3.60 4.57
N PRO A 141 12.53 3.33 3.34
CA PRO A 141 11.70 3.29 2.15
C PRO A 141 10.56 2.25 2.20
N LYS A 142 10.76 1.13 2.91
CA LYS A 142 9.75 0.07 3.01
C LYS A 142 9.08 -0.05 4.38
N LEU A 143 9.64 0.57 5.42
CA LEU A 143 9.25 0.37 6.82
C LEU A 143 7.78 0.67 7.11
N LEU A 144 7.22 1.74 6.53
CA LEU A 144 5.86 2.20 6.84
C LEU A 144 4.80 1.55 5.94
N SER A 145 4.94 1.67 4.63
CA SER A 145 3.97 1.18 3.64
C SER A 145 4.63 0.88 2.29
N GLY A 146 5.95 0.79 2.24
CA GLY A 146 6.68 0.45 1.03
C GLY A 146 6.49 -1.00 0.62
N PRO A 147 6.92 -1.39 -0.59
CA PRO A 147 6.78 -2.74 -1.08
C PRO A 147 7.44 -3.77 -0.17
N LEU A 148 6.70 -4.83 0.19
CA LEU A 148 7.26 -5.98 0.87
C LEU A 148 8.18 -6.73 -0.10
N MET A 149 9.34 -7.13 0.37
CA MET A 149 10.35 -7.80 -0.43
C MET A 149 10.65 -9.19 0.11
N ASP A 150 11.01 -10.11 -0.78
CA ASP A 150 11.51 -11.43 -0.39
C ASP A 150 12.78 -11.26 0.48
N PRO A 151 12.85 -11.87 1.68
CA PRO A 151 13.98 -11.67 2.59
C PRO A 151 15.32 -12.13 2.00
N ALA A 152 15.35 -13.23 1.25
CA ALA A 152 16.57 -13.76 0.65
C ALA A 152 17.10 -12.80 -0.45
N GLU A 153 16.20 -12.24 -1.26
CA GLU A 153 16.55 -11.25 -2.29
C GLU A 153 17.06 -9.96 -1.65
N LEU A 154 16.40 -9.48 -0.59
CA LEU A 154 16.84 -8.27 0.11
C LEU A 154 18.20 -8.48 0.79
N LYS A 155 18.41 -9.61 1.47
CA LYS A 155 19.71 -9.99 2.05
C LYS A 155 20.81 -9.99 0.98
N ALA A 156 20.57 -10.56 -0.19
CA ALA A 156 21.54 -10.56 -1.29
C ALA A 156 21.90 -9.12 -1.73
N GLN A 157 20.90 -8.22 -1.80
CA GLN A 157 21.14 -6.81 -2.14
C GLN A 157 21.89 -6.05 -1.03
N MET A 158 21.72 -6.40 0.26
CA MET A 158 22.49 -5.77 1.36
C MET A 158 24.00 -5.90 1.17
N TYR A 159 24.46 -6.96 0.52
CA TYR A 159 25.88 -7.26 0.32
C TYR A 159 26.41 -7.00 -1.10
N ARG A 160 25.52 -6.88 -2.09
CA ARG A 160 25.92 -6.82 -3.52
C ARG A 160 25.42 -5.60 -4.28
N ARG A 161 24.73 -4.65 -3.60
CA ARG A 161 24.18 -3.48 -4.26
C ARG A 161 25.27 -2.52 -4.73
N THR A 162 25.02 -1.89 -5.86
CA THR A 162 25.81 -0.76 -6.37
C THR A 162 25.04 0.53 -6.15
N CYS A 163 25.77 1.62 -5.92
CA CYS A 163 25.19 2.95 -5.73
C CYS A 163 25.93 3.91 -6.65
N THR A 164 25.35 4.17 -7.80
CA THR A 164 25.92 5.04 -8.84
C THR A 164 25.04 6.27 -9.06
N LEU A 165 25.61 7.30 -9.69
CA LEU A 165 24.84 8.49 -10.08
C LEU A 165 23.67 8.17 -11.04
N ARG A 166 23.77 7.06 -11.78
CA ARG A 166 22.70 6.60 -12.66
C ARG A 166 21.49 6.11 -11.87
N GLU A 167 21.72 5.34 -10.79
CA GLU A 167 20.67 4.86 -9.90
C GLU A 167 20.07 6.03 -9.10
N LEU A 168 20.90 6.99 -8.69
CA LEU A 168 20.43 8.22 -8.05
C LEU A 168 19.48 9.00 -8.98
N ASP A 169 19.86 9.23 -10.25
CA ASP A 169 19.02 9.94 -11.23
C ASP A 169 17.71 9.17 -11.49
N ALA A 170 17.80 7.85 -11.70
CA ALA A 170 16.62 7.01 -11.92
C ALA A 170 15.66 7.07 -10.75
N GLY A 171 16.18 6.93 -9.52
CA GLY A 171 15.39 7.01 -8.30
C GLY A 171 14.75 8.38 -8.06
N LEU A 172 15.46 9.48 -8.36
CA LEU A 172 14.89 10.83 -8.32
C LEU A 172 13.70 10.99 -9.27
N ARG A 173 13.82 10.47 -10.49
CA ARG A 173 12.75 10.50 -11.49
C ARG A 173 11.51 9.75 -11.00
N ASP A 174 11.71 8.55 -10.49
CA ASP A 174 10.62 7.72 -9.97
C ASP A 174 9.99 8.34 -8.71
N PHE A 175 10.79 8.96 -7.84
CA PHE A 175 10.30 9.70 -6.68
C PHE A 175 9.41 10.88 -7.08
N ILE A 176 9.82 11.71 -8.06
CA ILE A 176 9.05 12.87 -8.52
C ILE A 176 7.72 12.44 -9.17
N ILE A 177 7.72 11.35 -9.94
CA ILE A 177 6.49 10.78 -10.50
C ILE A 177 5.53 10.36 -9.39
N GLY A 178 6.04 9.61 -8.39
CA GLY A 178 5.24 9.19 -7.24
C GLY A 178 4.67 10.38 -6.45
N LEU A 179 5.50 11.39 -6.21
CA LEU A 179 5.10 12.63 -5.55
C LEU A 179 4.00 13.35 -6.32
N SER A 180 4.12 13.44 -7.66
CA SER A 180 3.13 14.07 -8.52
C SER A 180 1.79 13.32 -8.49
N MET A 181 1.80 11.99 -8.52
CA MET A 181 0.58 11.17 -8.39
C MET A 181 -0.13 11.44 -7.05
N LYS A 182 0.63 11.54 -5.96
CA LYS A 182 0.10 11.81 -4.61
C LYS A 182 -0.43 13.24 -4.48
N VAL A 183 0.42 14.24 -4.76
CA VAL A 183 0.13 15.65 -4.43
C VAL A 183 -0.81 16.28 -5.45
N LEU A 184 -0.55 16.09 -6.75
CA LEU A 184 -1.31 16.76 -7.80
C LEU A 184 -2.60 16.06 -8.18
N LEU A 185 -2.68 14.73 -8.00
CA LEU A 185 -3.86 13.96 -8.40
C LEU A 185 -4.64 13.42 -7.20
N ALA A 186 -4.05 12.54 -6.39
CA ALA A 186 -4.79 11.86 -5.33
C ALA A 186 -5.40 12.83 -4.32
N ASN A 187 -4.64 13.85 -3.86
CA ASN A 187 -5.12 14.83 -2.91
C ASN A 187 -6.26 15.68 -3.45
N GLN A 188 -6.16 16.09 -4.73
CA GLN A 188 -7.18 16.91 -5.39
C GLN A 188 -8.46 16.08 -5.61
N ILE A 189 -8.33 14.88 -6.20
CA ILE A 189 -9.46 13.97 -6.43
C ILE A 189 -10.18 13.61 -5.12
N GLY A 190 -9.42 13.44 -4.03
CA GLY A 190 -9.96 13.18 -2.70
C GLY A 190 -10.87 14.27 -2.16
N GLY A 191 -10.75 15.49 -2.68
CA GLY A 191 -11.68 16.59 -2.41
C GLY A 191 -13.12 16.23 -2.75
N LEU A 192 -13.33 15.57 -3.88
CA LEU A 192 -14.68 15.16 -4.31
C LEU A 192 -15.32 14.15 -3.36
N TRP A 193 -14.57 13.15 -2.89
CA TRP A 193 -15.07 12.21 -1.89
C TRP A 193 -15.39 12.90 -0.55
N ARG A 194 -14.59 13.89 -0.15
CA ARG A 194 -14.88 14.71 1.04
C ARG A 194 -16.19 15.46 0.87
N GLN A 195 -16.48 16.03 -0.33
CA GLN A 195 -17.77 16.68 -0.60
C GLN A 195 -18.94 15.72 -0.42
N VAL A 196 -18.86 14.50 -0.96
CA VAL A 196 -19.88 13.45 -0.77
C VAL A 196 -20.15 13.20 0.72
N LYS A 197 -19.09 13.08 1.53
CA LYS A 197 -19.23 12.89 2.98
C LYS A 197 -19.83 14.12 3.69
N THR A 198 -19.48 15.31 3.25
CA THR A 198 -19.99 16.56 3.85
C THR A 198 -21.47 16.78 3.53
N ILE A 199 -21.92 16.44 2.31
CA ILE A 199 -23.34 16.53 1.91
C ILE A 199 -24.18 15.49 2.67
N GLY A 200 -23.59 14.32 2.96
CA GLY A 200 -24.28 13.18 3.57
C GLY A 200 -24.67 12.13 2.55
N PHE A 201 -24.46 10.85 2.91
CA PHE A 201 -24.66 9.73 2.00
C PHE A 201 -26.11 9.55 1.54
N GLU A 202 -27.07 9.94 2.36
CA GLU A 202 -28.50 9.93 2.05
C GLU A 202 -28.97 11.10 1.20
N SER A 203 -28.17 12.18 1.13
CA SER A 203 -28.58 13.47 0.56
C SER A 203 -27.99 13.77 -0.82
N VAL A 204 -26.98 13.03 -1.26
CA VAL A 204 -26.37 13.16 -2.59
C VAL A 204 -27.29 12.62 -3.68
N SER A 205 -27.21 13.14 -4.90
CA SER A 205 -27.88 12.54 -6.05
C SER A 205 -27.23 11.20 -6.46
N THR A 206 -27.98 10.31 -7.15
CA THR A 206 -27.45 9.04 -7.69
C THR A 206 -26.22 9.25 -8.59
N PRO A 207 -26.21 10.20 -9.55
CA PRO A 207 -24.99 10.48 -10.33
C PRO A 207 -23.82 10.95 -9.49
N MET A 208 -24.07 11.77 -8.43
CA MET A 208 -23.04 12.24 -7.53
C MET A 208 -22.46 11.10 -6.67
N ALA A 209 -23.31 10.16 -6.23
CA ALA A 209 -22.84 8.98 -5.51
C ALA A 209 -21.87 8.13 -6.35
N TRP A 210 -22.22 7.84 -7.61
CA TRP A 210 -21.30 7.15 -8.52
C TRP A 210 -20.02 7.93 -8.80
N LEU A 211 -20.14 9.23 -9.05
CA LEU A 211 -18.99 10.11 -9.28
C LEU A 211 -18.03 10.12 -8.07
N GLY A 212 -18.60 10.23 -6.86
CA GLY A 212 -17.83 10.16 -5.61
C GLY A 212 -17.11 8.83 -5.42
N LEU A 213 -17.76 7.73 -5.78
CA LEU A 213 -17.19 6.41 -5.66
C LEU A 213 -16.06 6.15 -6.67
N VAL A 214 -16.20 6.67 -7.89
CA VAL A 214 -15.12 6.68 -8.90
C VAL A 214 -13.95 7.55 -8.41
N ALA A 215 -14.23 8.71 -7.85
CA ALA A 215 -13.21 9.59 -7.29
C ALA A 215 -12.45 8.93 -6.14
N TYR A 216 -13.17 8.27 -5.20
CA TYR A 216 -12.52 7.53 -4.12
C TYR A 216 -11.63 6.39 -4.65
N SER A 217 -12.10 5.65 -5.66
CA SER A 217 -11.33 4.57 -6.28
C SER A 217 -10.04 5.09 -6.91
N LEU A 218 -10.10 6.21 -7.63
CA LEU A 218 -8.93 6.86 -8.23
C LEU A 218 -8.00 7.42 -7.16
N GLN A 219 -8.55 8.09 -6.13
CA GLN A 219 -7.77 8.61 -5.02
C GLN A 219 -6.97 7.50 -4.34
N LEU A 220 -7.62 6.41 -3.95
CA LEU A 220 -6.99 5.27 -3.27
C LEU A 220 -5.84 4.68 -4.10
N TYR A 221 -6.05 4.50 -5.40
CA TYR A 221 -5.04 4.00 -6.31
C TYR A 221 -3.86 4.96 -6.45
N LEU A 222 -4.12 6.21 -6.77
CA LEU A 222 -3.08 7.20 -7.05
C LEU A 222 -2.29 7.58 -5.79
N ASP A 223 -2.95 7.60 -4.64
CA ASP A 223 -2.31 7.84 -3.35
C ASP A 223 -1.31 6.72 -3.01
N PHE A 224 -1.76 5.48 -3.07
CA PHE A 224 -0.92 4.34 -2.69
C PHE A 224 0.11 3.98 -3.77
N CYS A 225 -0.25 4.08 -5.05
CA CYS A 225 0.70 3.92 -6.15
C CYS A 225 1.79 5.00 -6.11
N GLY A 226 1.41 6.25 -5.88
CA GLY A 226 2.34 7.37 -5.73
C GLY A 226 3.30 7.16 -4.55
N TYR A 227 2.79 6.75 -3.39
CA TYR A 227 3.64 6.40 -2.25
C TYR A 227 4.62 5.26 -2.58
N SER A 228 4.13 4.22 -3.26
CA SER A 228 4.96 3.08 -3.67
C SER A 228 6.06 3.50 -4.64
N TRP A 229 5.78 4.38 -5.61
CA TRP A 229 6.79 4.94 -6.51
C TRP A 229 7.82 5.79 -5.76
N MET A 230 7.40 6.61 -4.79
CA MET A 230 8.34 7.36 -3.95
C MET A 230 9.26 6.41 -3.16
N ALA A 231 8.69 5.34 -2.58
CA ALA A 231 9.46 4.33 -1.85
C ALA A 231 10.46 3.58 -2.75
N ILE A 232 10.03 3.18 -3.95
CA ILE A 232 10.88 2.54 -4.98
C ILE A 232 12.00 3.51 -5.38
N GLY A 233 11.67 4.77 -5.68
CA GLY A 233 12.65 5.78 -6.06
C GLY A 233 13.71 6.01 -4.99
N VAL A 234 13.32 6.12 -3.72
CA VAL A 234 14.29 6.23 -2.60
C VAL A 234 15.10 4.95 -2.48
N GLY A 235 14.49 3.76 -2.61
CA GLY A 235 15.22 2.49 -2.64
C GLY A 235 16.28 2.46 -3.75
N GLU A 236 15.93 2.91 -4.94
CA GLU A 236 16.81 2.97 -6.12
C GLU A 236 17.98 3.94 -5.90
N MET A 237 17.73 5.12 -5.30
CA MET A 237 18.79 6.05 -4.89
C MET A 237 19.79 5.41 -3.92
N LEU A 238 19.37 4.40 -3.15
CA LEU A 238 20.22 3.66 -2.20
C LEU A 238 20.83 2.38 -2.81
N GLY A 239 20.60 2.13 -4.10
CA GLY A 239 21.08 0.94 -4.81
C GLY A 239 20.22 -0.31 -4.61
N PHE A 240 19.00 -0.17 -4.06
CA PHE A 240 18.06 -1.27 -3.89
C PHE A 240 16.98 -1.29 -4.96
N ARG A 241 16.68 -2.47 -5.46
CA ARG A 241 15.59 -2.72 -6.42
C ARG A 241 14.38 -3.25 -5.67
N LEU A 242 13.49 -2.34 -5.27
CA LEU A 242 12.23 -2.72 -4.64
C LEU A 242 11.21 -3.18 -5.69
N PRO A 243 10.34 -4.17 -5.38
CA PRO A 243 9.36 -4.66 -6.32
C PRO A 243 8.24 -3.64 -6.54
N ARG A 244 7.63 -3.67 -7.75
CA ARG A 244 6.45 -2.87 -8.04
C ARG A 244 5.25 -3.37 -7.27
N ASN A 245 4.45 -2.45 -6.73
CA ASN A 245 3.21 -2.76 -6.03
C ASN A 245 1.97 -2.68 -6.95
N PHE A 246 2.07 -1.99 -8.08
CA PHE A 246 0.93 -1.76 -8.97
C PHE A 246 1.31 -1.92 -10.44
N GLU A 247 0.41 -2.53 -11.21
CA GLU A 247 0.53 -2.69 -12.67
C GLU A 247 -0.82 -2.44 -13.34
N HIS A 248 -1.24 -1.17 -13.40
CA HIS A 248 -2.51 -0.73 -14.00
C HIS A 248 -3.72 -1.58 -13.55
N PRO A 249 -4.04 -1.63 -12.26
CA PRO A 249 -5.04 -2.56 -11.72
C PRO A 249 -6.44 -2.33 -12.29
N TYR A 250 -6.80 -1.10 -12.64
CA TYR A 250 -8.10 -0.79 -13.24
C TYR A 250 -8.22 -1.23 -14.71
N ALA A 251 -7.12 -1.69 -15.31
CA ALA A 251 -7.14 -2.37 -16.59
C ALA A 251 -7.46 -3.88 -16.50
N ALA A 252 -7.66 -4.42 -15.29
CA ALA A 252 -7.97 -5.83 -15.07
C ALA A 252 -9.31 -6.24 -15.69
N ARG A 253 -9.44 -7.54 -16.00
CA ARG A 253 -10.63 -8.15 -16.58
C ARG A 253 -11.38 -9.11 -15.65
N SER A 254 -10.85 -9.31 -14.44
CA SER A 254 -11.45 -10.13 -13.39
C SER A 254 -10.89 -9.71 -12.05
N MET A 255 -11.53 -10.06 -10.93
CA MET A 255 -11.02 -9.78 -9.59
C MET A 255 -9.71 -10.52 -9.32
N ARG A 256 -9.56 -11.75 -9.87
CA ARG A 256 -8.27 -12.45 -9.82
C ARG A 256 -7.16 -11.68 -10.55
N ASP A 257 -7.42 -11.12 -11.73
CA ASP A 257 -6.46 -10.30 -12.48
C ASP A 257 -6.18 -8.98 -11.75
N PHE A 258 -7.21 -8.39 -11.13
CA PHE A 258 -7.07 -7.17 -10.33
C PHE A 258 -6.07 -7.35 -9.19
N TRP A 259 -6.20 -8.39 -8.37
CA TRP A 259 -5.30 -8.65 -7.25
C TRP A 259 -3.89 -9.09 -7.64
N ARG A 260 -3.67 -9.51 -8.88
CA ARG A 260 -2.33 -9.69 -9.44
C ARG A 260 -1.63 -8.37 -9.80
N ARG A 261 -2.41 -7.27 -9.90
CA ARG A 261 -1.96 -5.93 -10.30
C ARG A 261 -2.05 -4.91 -9.18
N TRP A 262 -2.80 -5.20 -8.13
CA TRP A 262 -3.02 -4.36 -6.96
C TRP A 262 -2.24 -4.90 -5.77
N HIS A 263 -1.43 -4.02 -5.13
CA HIS A 263 -0.63 -4.34 -3.95
C HIS A 263 0.10 -5.68 -4.09
N ILE A 264 0.85 -5.82 -5.19
CA ILE A 264 1.46 -7.07 -5.66
C ILE A 264 2.32 -7.71 -4.58
N SER A 265 3.12 -6.91 -3.87
CA SER A 265 4.02 -7.42 -2.83
C SER A 265 3.28 -8.05 -1.66
N LEU A 266 2.17 -7.44 -1.21
CA LEU A 266 1.32 -8.01 -0.17
C LEU A 266 0.58 -9.27 -0.66
N SER A 267 0.03 -9.23 -1.88
CA SER A 267 -0.65 -10.37 -2.49
C SER A 267 0.31 -11.57 -2.64
N SER A 268 1.58 -11.32 -3.00
CA SER A 268 2.63 -12.33 -3.04
C SER A 268 2.95 -12.86 -1.64
N TRP A 269 3.06 -11.99 -0.63
CA TRP A 269 3.27 -12.38 0.74
C TRP A 269 2.16 -13.33 1.25
N PHE A 270 0.88 -12.97 1.06
CA PHE A 270 -0.25 -13.84 1.44
C PHE A 270 -0.25 -15.17 0.68
N ARG A 271 0.11 -15.15 -0.61
CA ARG A 271 0.25 -16.38 -1.40
C ARG A 271 1.31 -17.32 -0.83
N ASP A 272 2.51 -16.79 -0.54
CA ASP A 272 3.70 -17.59 -0.25
C ASP A 272 3.78 -18.03 1.22
N TYR A 273 3.23 -17.21 2.14
CA TYR A 273 3.28 -17.46 3.57
C TYR A 273 1.96 -17.93 4.19
N VAL A 274 0.83 -17.78 3.50
CA VAL A 274 -0.48 -18.23 3.99
C VAL A 274 -1.11 -19.25 3.04
N TYR A 275 -1.40 -18.87 1.79
CA TYR A 275 -2.17 -19.70 0.87
C TYR A 275 -1.48 -21.00 0.50
N ILE A 276 -0.20 -20.95 0.08
CA ILE A 276 0.59 -22.14 -0.31
C ILE A 276 0.80 -23.09 0.87
N PRO A 277 1.19 -22.65 2.08
CA PRO A 277 1.32 -23.53 3.24
C PRO A 277 0.03 -24.25 3.65
N LEU A 278 -1.14 -23.63 3.46
CA LEU A 278 -2.44 -24.28 3.69
C LEU A 278 -2.79 -25.35 2.66
N GLY A 279 -1.94 -25.52 1.62
CA GLY A 279 -2.10 -26.50 0.54
C GLY A 279 -2.43 -25.87 -0.83
N GLY A 280 -2.59 -24.56 -0.89
CA GLY A 280 -2.86 -23.84 -2.15
C GLY A 280 -4.09 -24.39 -2.87
N SER A 281 -3.98 -24.61 -4.18
CA SER A 281 -5.03 -25.21 -5.04
C SER A 281 -4.78 -26.68 -5.38
N LYS A 282 -3.81 -27.34 -4.73
CA LYS A 282 -3.41 -28.73 -5.07
C LYS A 282 -4.20 -29.80 -4.31
N LYS A 283 -4.91 -29.44 -3.23
CA LYS A 283 -5.60 -30.38 -2.32
C LYS A 283 -7.12 -30.44 -2.56
N GLY A 284 -7.57 -30.28 -3.81
CA GLY A 284 -8.99 -30.34 -4.19
C GLY A 284 -9.73 -28.97 -4.08
N GLU A 285 -10.93 -28.91 -4.66
CA GLU A 285 -11.72 -27.67 -4.78
C GLU A 285 -12.16 -27.15 -3.41
N GLY A 286 -12.76 -27.98 -2.55
CA GLY A 286 -13.23 -27.57 -1.22
C GLY A 286 -12.10 -26.95 -0.37
N ARG A 287 -10.92 -27.58 -0.38
CA ARG A 287 -9.75 -27.04 0.33
C ARG A 287 -9.29 -25.70 -0.27
N THR A 288 -9.39 -25.55 -1.60
CA THR A 288 -9.05 -24.30 -2.28
C THR A 288 -9.95 -23.16 -1.83
N TYR A 289 -11.28 -23.38 -1.75
CA TYR A 289 -12.22 -22.36 -1.25
C TYR A 289 -11.96 -22.03 0.23
N LEU A 290 -11.69 -23.02 1.06
CA LEU A 290 -11.33 -22.77 2.46
C LEU A 290 -10.06 -21.94 2.58
N ASN A 291 -9.01 -22.26 1.80
CA ASN A 291 -7.77 -21.49 1.79
C ASN A 291 -7.99 -20.04 1.32
N LEU A 292 -8.83 -19.83 0.31
CA LEU A 292 -9.22 -18.49 -0.15
C LEU A 292 -9.99 -17.73 0.93
N LEU A 293 -10.95 -18.39 1.59
CA LEU A 293 -11.71 -17.79 2.68
C LEU A 293 -10.77 -17.33 3.81
N VAL A 294 -9.85 -18.19 4.24
CA VAL A 294 -8.85 -17.85 5.28
C VAL A 294 -8.02 -16.63 4.88
N VAL A 295 -7.52 -16.58 3.64
CA VAL A 295 -6.73 -15.44 3.14
C VAL A 295 -7.56 -14.16 3.17
N TRP A 296 -8.80 -14.18 2.67
CA TRP A 296 -9.63 -12.97 2.59
C TRP A 296 -10.15 -12.51 3.95
N LEU A 297 -10.48 -13.43 4.85
CA LEU A 297 -10.80 -13.10 6.24
C LEU A 297 -9.60 -12.46 6.94
N PHE A 298 -8.42 -13.07 6.83
CA PHE A 298 -7.21 -12.51 7.41
C PHE A 298 -6.89 -11.13 6.82
N THR A 299 -7.06 -10.95 5.50
CA THR A 299 -6.86 -9.65 4.84
C THR A 299 -7.83 -8.60 5.36
N GLY A 300 -9.12 -8.95 5.53
CA GLY A 300 -10.12 -8.05 6.12
C GLY A 300 -9.78 -7.66 7.56
N LEU A 301 -9.51 -8.64 8.41
CA LEU A 301 -9.10 -8.42 9.81
C LEU A 301 -7.81 -7.61 9.93
N TRP A 302 -6.87 -7.80 9.01
CA TRP A 302 -5.63 -7.04 8.98
C TRP A 302 -5.86 -5.57 8.62
N HIS A 303 -6.80 -5.25 7.73
CA HIS A 303 -7.08 -3.87 7.34
C HIS A 303 -7.68 -3.04 8.46
N GLY A 304 -8.57 -3.60 9.28
CA GLY A 304 -9.14 -2.83 10.39
C GLY A 304 -10.00 -3.65 11.34
N SER A 305 -10.39 -3.02 12.45
CA SER A 305 -11.19 -3.63 13.51
C SER A 305 -12.70 -3.46 13.31
N THR A 306 -13.13 -2.65 12.34
CA THR A 306 -14.55 -2.40 12.07
C THR A 306 -15.14 -3.45 11.11
N LEU A 307 -16.43 -3.73 11.23
CA LEU A 307 -17.10 -4.82 10.54
C LEU A 307 -17.10 -4.68 9.01
N ASN A 308 -17.03 -3.45 8.50
CA ASN A 308 -16.94 -3.18 7.06
C ASN A 308 -15.73 -3.85 6.41
N PHE A 309 -14.57 -3.92 7.08
CA PHE A 309 -13.38 -4.61 6.54
C PHE A 309 -13.58 -6.12 6.45
N LEU A 310 -14.28 -6.71 7.42
CA LEU A 310 -14.64 -8.12 7.37
C LEU A 310 -15.60 -8.39 6.21
N LEU A 311 -16.63 -7.56 6.04
CA LEU A 311 -17.56 -7.64 4.90
C LEU A 311 -16.84 -7.43 3.57
N TRP A 312 -15.89 -6.50 3.50
CA TRP A 312 -15.06 -6.31 2.32
C TRP A 312 -14.26 -7.56 1.96
N GLY A 313 -13.62 -8.21 2.94
CA GLY A 313 -12.92 -9.47 2.71
C GLY A 313 -13.84 -10.59 2.22
N LEU A 314 -15.04 -10.74 2.84
CA LEU A 314 -16.04 -11.73 2.42
C LEU A 314 -16.58 -11.44 1.02
N PHE A 315 -16.82 -10.18 0.68
CA PHE A 315 -17.25 -9.75 -0.66
C PHE A 315 -16.22 -10.16 -1.72
N LEU A 316 -14.94 -9.90 -1.47
CA LEU A 316 -13.86 -10.29 -2.39
C LEU A 316 -13.71 -11.82 -2.51
N PHE A 317 -13.81 -12.53 -1.39
CA PHE A 317 -13.88 -13.99 -1.40
C PHE A 317 -15.03 -14.51 -2.27
N ALA A 318 -16.22 -13.94 -2.12
CA ALA A 318 -17.40 -14.32 -2.90
C ALA A 318 -17.19 -14.08 -4.40
N LEU A 319 -16.68 -12.90 -4.80
CA LEU A 319 -16.41 -12.57 -6.20
C LEU A 319 -15.39 -13.53 -6.83
N ILE A 320 -14.27 -13.78 -6.14
CA ILE A 320 -13.22 -14.68 -6.66
C ILE A 320 -13.71 -16.11 -6.73
N SER A 321 -14.55 -16.55 -5.79
CA SER A 321 -15.18 -17.85 -5.79
C SER A 321 -16.18 -17.99 -6.94
N LEU A 322 -17.00 -16.99 -7.19
CA LEU A 322 -17.93 -16.94 -8.33
C LEU A 322 -17.19 -17.01 -9.67
N GLU A 323 -16.09 -16.26 -9.82
CA GLU A 323 -15.23 -16.35 -11.00
C GLU A 323 -14.68 -17.77 -11.21
N ARG A 324 -14.34 -18.46 -10.13
CA ARG A 324 -13.82 -19.83 -10.16
C ARG A 324 -14.92 -20.84 -10.51
N LEU A 325 -16.14 -20.68 -9.99
CA LEU A 325 -17.30 -21.54 -10.27
C LEU A 325 -17.78 -21.51 -11.73
N GLY A 326 -17.34 -20.54 -12.53
CA GLY A 326 -17.66 -20.51 -13.96
C GLY A 326 -17.80 -19.11 -14.56
N TRP A 327 -18.13 -18.09 -13.75
CA TRP A 327 -18.25 -16.71 -14.21
C TRP A 327 -17.00 -16.21 -14.93
N GLY A 328 -15.82 -16.61 -14.47
CA GLY A 328 -14.56 -16.33 -15.14
C GLY A 328 -14.45 -16.85 -16.58
N LYS A 329 -15.22 -17.88 -16.98
CA LYS A 329 -15.30 -18.32 -18.38
C LYS A 329 -16.06 -17.28 -19.23
N VAL A 330 -17.15 -16.72 -18.69
CA VAL A 330 -17.94 -15.65 -19.34
C VAL A 330 -17.11 -14.40 -19.52
N LEU A 331 -16.40 -13.98 -18.45
CA LEU A 331 -15.52 -12.81 -18.49
C LEU A 331 -14.39 -12.94 -19.52
N ARG A 332 -13.86 -14.13 -19.74
CA ARG A 332 -12.84 -14.37 -20.79
C ARG A 332 -13.40 -14.30 -22.20
N ARG A 333 -14.67 -14.66 -22.40
CA ARG A 333 -15.31 -14.68 -23.73
C ARG A 333 -15.66 -13.29 -24.23
N SER A 334 -15.94 -12.34 -23.35
CA SER A 334 -16.36 -10.98 -23.72
C SER A 334 -15.57 -9.91 -22.98
N GLN A 335 -14.86 -9.07 -23.75
CA GLN A 335 -14.15 -7.91 -23.20
C GLN A 335 -15.12 -6.88 -22.64
N VAL A 336 -16.27 -6.69 -23.28
CA VAL A 336 -17.31 -5.74 -22.84
C VAL A 336 -17.84 -6.15 -21.46
N ILE A 337 -18.31 -7.42 -21.35
CA ILE A 337 -18.84 -7.93 -20.09
C ILE A 337 -17.78 -7.83 -18.97
N SER A 338 -16.52 -8.20 -19.25
CA SER A 338 -15.46 -8.11 -18.24
C SER A 338 -15.20 -6.69 -17.81
N ARG A 339 -15.21 -5.71 -18.72
CA ARG A 339 -15.04 -4.29 -18.36
C ARG A 339 -16.20 -3.74 -17.55
N LEU A 340 -17.43 -4.01 -17.95
CA LEU A 340 -18.62 -3.60 -17.21
C LEU A 340 -18.65 -4.23 -15.81
N TYR A 341 -18.32 -5.52 -15.71
CA TYR A 341 -18.17 -6.20 -14.43
C TYR A 341 -17.13 -5.49 -13.52
N MET A 342 -15.93 -5.21 -14.03
CA MET A 342 -14.89 -4.58 -13.23
C MET A 342 -15.21 -3.13 -12.88
N LEU A 343 -15.84 -2.37 -13.79
CA LEU A 343 -16.29 -0.99 -13.53
C LEU A 343 -17.38 -0.94 -12.43
N LEU A 344 -18.12 -2.00 -12.23
CA LEU A 344 -19.11 -2.11 -11.16
C LEU A 344 -18.52 -2.62 -9.86
N VAL A 345 -17.83 -3.76 -9.88
CA VAL A 345 -17.42 -4.45 -8.64
C VAL A 345 -16.26 -3.79 -7.93
N ILE A 346 -15.33 -3.14 -8.65
CA ILE A 346 -14.21 -2.44 -8.01
C ILE A 346 -14.71 -1.28 -7.15
N PRO A 347 -15.48 -0.29 -7.69
CA PRO A 347 -15.99 0.79 -6.86
C PRO A 347 -16.85 0.29 -5.69
N LEU A 348 -17.70 -0.70 -5.91
CA LEU A 348 -18.52 -1.29 -4.83
C LEU A 348 -17.64 -1.94 -3.74
N SER A 349 -16.53 -2.60 -4.10
CA SER A 349 -15.59 -3.11 -3.11
C SER A 349 -14.94 -1.98 -2.31
N TRP A 350 -14.56 -0.89 -2.96
CA TRP A 350 -13.99 0.27 -2.29
C TRP A 350 -15.00 1.06 -1.44
N MET A 351 -16.29 1.02 -1.76
CA MET A 351 -17.35 1.54 -0.90
C MET A 351 -17.35 0.82 0.46
N LEU A 352 -17.34 -0.51 0.46
CA LEU A 352 -17.25 -1.31 1.69
C LEU A 352 -15.99 -0.98 2.50
N PHE A 353 -14.90 -0.68 1.82
CA PHE A 353 -13.64 -0.29 2.45
C PHE A 353 -13.69 1.12 3.06
N ALA A 354 -14.35 2.06 2.36
CA ALA A 354 -14.35 3.49 2.68
C ALA A 354 -15.30 3.90 3.81
N ILE A 355 -16.40 3.15 3.99
CA ILE A 355 -17.51 3.54 4.87
C ILE A 355 -17.55 2.59 6.07
N PRO A 356 -17.18 3.06 7.30
CA PRO A 356 -17.13 2.19 8.47
C PRO A 356 -18.50 1.75 8.99
N SER A 357 -19.52 2.60 8.84
CA SER A 357 -20.87 2.38 9.36
C SER A 357 -21.72 1.54 8.40
N LEU A 358 -22.28 0.42 8.87
CA LEU A 358 -23.19 -0.42 8.08
C LEU A 358 -24.48 0.32 7.68
N LYS A 359 -24.96 1.22 8.55
CA LYS A 359 -26.11 2.07 8.25
C LYS A 359 -25.81 2.97 7.05
N ASP A 360 -24.63 3.61 7.04
CA ASP A 360 -24.21 4.50 5.97
C ASP A 360 -23.93 3.75 4.67
N ILE A 361 -23.40 2.52 4.74
CA ILE A 361 -23.29 1.62 3.59
C ILE A 361 -24.68 1.35 2.99
N GLY A 362 -25.67 1.03 3.83
CA GLY A 362 -27.06 0.82 3.38
C GLY A 362 -27.66 2.06 2.72
N SER A 363 -27.49 3.24 3.34
CA SER A 363 -27.94 4.52 2.77
C SER A 363 -27.26 4.81 1.43
N TYR A 364 -25.96 4.56 1.33
CA TYR A 364 -25.20 4.82 0.11
C TYR A 364 -25.59 3.85 -1.04
N ILE A 365 -25.81 2.56 -0.73
CA ILE A 365 -26.34 1.58 -1.70
C ILE A 365 -27.73 2.02 -2.19
N GLY A 366 -28.61 2.47 -1.27
CA GLY A 366 -29.92 3.02 -1.62
C GLY A 366 -29.80 4.17 -2.64
N ARG A 367 -28.80 5.04 -2.48
CA ARG A 367 -28.53 6.13 -3.43
C ARG A 367 -27.93 5.66 -4.75
N LEU A 368 -26.96 4.75 -4.73
CA LEU A 368 -26.33 4.22 -5.95
C LEU A 368 -27.37 3.63 -6.92
N PHE A 369 -28.38 2.94 -6.41
CA PHE A 369 -29.36 2.23 -7.21
C PHE A 369 -30.75 2.88 -7.19
N ALA A 370 -30.88 4.09 -6.64
CA ALA A 370 -32.14 4.83 -6.54
C ALA A 370 -33.28 4.07 -5.84
N PHE A 371 -32.95 3.15 -4.92
CA PHE A 371 -33.95 2.37 -4.16
C PHE A 371 -34.63 3.20 -3.07
N SER A 372 -34.01 4.27 -2.62
CA SER A 372 -34.55 5.16 -1.61
C SER A 372 -35.11 6.42 -2.26
N GLY A 373 -36.39 6.68 -2.05
CA GLY A 373 -37.10 7.88 -2.53
C GLY A 373 -36.78 9.18 -1.76
N GLY A 374 -35.66 9.19 -1.00
CA GLY A 374 -35.23 10.40 -0.29
C GLY A 374 -34.87 11.54 -1.25
N THR A 375 -35.26 12.76 -0.92
CA THR A 375 -34.95 13.95 -1.71
C THR A 375 -33.45 14.25 -1.65
N ALA A 376 -32.78 14.24 -2.80
CA ALA A 376 -31.44 14.81 -2.89
C ALA A 376 -31.54 16.32 -2.57
N VAL A 377 -30.60 16.82 -1.76
CA VAL A 377 -30.54 18.25 -1.44
C VAL A 377 -30.41 19.09 -2.71
N HIS A 378 -29.68 18.56 -3.70
CA HIS A 378 -29.51 19.17 -5.01
C HIS A 378 -29.49 18.11 -6.12
N ALA A 379 -30.50 18.07 -6.98
CA ALA A 379 -30.58 17.10 -8.09
C ALA A 379 -29.46 17.26 -9.13
N ARG A 380 -28.79 18.39 -9.18
CA ARG A 380 -27.70 18.71 -10.13
C ARG A 380 -26.33 18.84 -9.47
N ASP A 381 -26.14 18.35 -8.24
CA ASP A 381 -24.88 18.39 -7.51
C ASP A 381 -23.71 17.79 -8.32
N PHE A 382 -23.96 16.67 -9.02
CA PHE A 382 -22.97 16.02 -9.87
C PHE A 382 -22.46 16.90 -11.03
N LEU A 383 -23.28 17.85 -11.56
CA LEU A 383 -22.83 18.78 -12.59
C LEU A 383 -21.88 19.83 -12.00
N VAL A 384 -22.19 20.34 -10.82
CA VAL A 384 -21.35 21.33 -10.13
C VAL A 384 -20.00 20.73 -9.79
N TYR A 385 -19.99 19.64 -9.03
CA TYR A 385 -18.76 19.00 -8.60
C TYR A 385 -18.04 18.25 -9.73
N GLY A 386 -18.78 17.64 -10.65
CA GLY A 386 -18.20 17.01 -11.84
C GLY A 386 -17.44 18.02 -12.68
N ARG A 387 -17.96 19.21 -12.91
CA ARG A 387 -17.28 20.30 -13.64
C ARG A 387 -16.05 20.81 -12.88
N GLN A 388 -16.18 21.01 -11.56
CA GLN A 388 -15.09 21.45 -10.71
C GLN A 388 -13.89 20.49 -10.72
N TYR A 389 -14.15 19.19 -10.68
CA TYR A 389 -13.09 18.16 -10.62
C TYR A 389 -12.79 17.49 -11.97
N ALA A 390 -13.41 17.93 -13.08
CA ALA A 390 -13.31 17.28 -14.40
C ALA A 390 -11.86 17.06 -14.84
N VAL A 391 -11.03 18.08 -14.77
CA VAL A 391 -9.63 18.03 -15.24
C VAL A 391 -8.85 16.97 -14.46
N VAL A 392 -8.89 16.99 -13.14
CA VAL A 392 -8.13 16.03 -12.31
C VAL A 392 -8.66 14.62 -12.42
N LEU A 393 -9.98 14.43 -12.60
CA LEU A 393 -10.59 13.13 -12.84
C LEU A 393 -10.15 12.53 -14.19
N VAL A 394 -10.18 13.34 -15.27
CA VAL A 394 -9.73 12.90 -16.60
C VAL A 394 -8.25 12.53 -16.57
N ILE A 395 -7.40 13.38 -15.98
CA ILE A 395 -5.96 13.07 -15.85
C ILE A 395 -5.76 11.83 -14.99
N GLY A 396 -6.47 11.69 -13.86
CA GLY A 396 -6.40 10.51 -13.00
C GLY A 396 -6.80 9.22 -13.70
N LEU A 397 -7.87 9.25 -14.51
CA LEU A 397 -8.28 8.12 -15.36
C LEU A 397 -7.20 7.78 -16.40
N LEU A 398 -6.64 8.76 -17.09
CA LEU A 398 -5.56 8.55 -18.06
C LEU A 398 -4.32 7.94 -17.40
N VAL A 399 -3.88 8.47 -16.26
CA VAL A 399 -2.72 7.96 -15.50
C VAL A 399 -2.95 6.54 -14.98
N SER A 400 -4.20 6.13 -14.77
CA SER A 400 -4.56 4.76 -14.40
C SER A 400 -4.42 3.75 -15.55
N THR A 401 -4.20 4.21 -16.79
CA THR A 401 -3.97 3.38 -17.99
C THR A 401 -2.48 3.18 -18.27
N PRO A 402 -2.09 2.19 -19.10
CA PRO A 402 -0.68 2.01 -19.51
C PRO A 402 -0.13 3.12 -20.43
N LEU A 403 -0.98 4.00 -20.98
CA LEU A 403 -0.57 4.96 -21.98
C LEU A 403 0.46 5.99 -21.47
N PRO A 404 0.24 6.66 -20.31
CA PRO A 404 1.22 7.62 -19.79
C PRO A 404 2.58 6.98 -19.47
N GLU A 405 2.60 5.76 -18.94
CA GLU A 405 3.86 5.05 -18.68
C GLU A 405 4.61 4.75 -19.99
N LYS A 406 3.90 4.33 -21.06
CA LYS A 406 4.51 4.09 -22.37
C LYS A 406 5.11 5.36 -22.98
N LEU A 407 4.39 6.49 -22.87
CA LEU A 407 4.88 7.79 -23.34
C LEU A 407 6.07 8.25 -22.51
N TRP A 408 5.97 8.15 -21.20
CA TRP A 408 7.05 8.51 -20.28
C TRP A 408 8.34 7.73 -20.57
N ARG A 409 8.28 6.44 -20.81
CA ARG A 409 9.45 5.62 -21.16
C ARG A 409 10.19 6.11 -22.40
N ARG A 410 9.52 6.81 -23.33
CA ARG A 410 10.14 7.38 -24.55
C ARG A 410 10.91 8.68 -24.29
N ILE A 411 10.43 9.48 -23.33
CA ILE A 411 10.98 10.81 -23.06
C ILE A 411 11.78 10.91 -21.75
N ARG A 412 11.73 9.90 -20.90
CA ARG A 412 12.28 9.96 -19.54
C ARG A 412 13.75 10.38 -19.46
N THR A 413 14.56 10.05 -20.46
CA THR A 413 15.99 10.38 -20.51
C THR A 413 16.28 11.59 -21.41
N SER A 414 15.26 12.19 -22.03
CA SER A 414 15.41 13.35 -22.89
C SER A 414 15.42 14.66 -22.07
N PRO A 415 15.96 15.76 -22.63
CA PRO A 415 15.86 17.09 -22.00
C PRO A 415 14.41 17.49 -21.69
N LEU A 416 13.46 17.16 -22.58
CA LEU A 416 12.03 17.41 -22.36
C LEU A 416 11.51 16.68 -21.13
N GLY A 417 11.87 15.41 -20.95
CA GLY A 417 11.49 14.64 -19.76
C GLY A 417 12.07 15.24 -18.47
N THR A 418 13.30 15.73 -18.51
CA THR A 418 13.93 16.41 -17.37
C THR A 418 13.23 17.72 -17.03
N VAL A 419 12.93 18.56 -18.03
CA VAL A 419 12.19 19.83 -17.82
C VAL A 419 10.79 19.54 -17.25
N LEU A 420 10.08 18.54 -17.79
CA LEU A 420 8.76 18.15 -17.27
C LEU A 420 8.84 17.74 -15.79
N LEU A 421 9.83 16.94 -15.40
CA LEU A 421 10.00 16.55 -14.01
C LEU A 421 10.32 17.74 -13.10
N LEU A 422 11.14 18.67 -13.53
CA LEU A 422 11.44 19.88 -12.77
C LEU A 422 10.18 20.73 -12.55
N VAL A 423 9.38 20.90 -13.58
CA VAL A 423 8.08 21.60 -13.47
C VAL A 423 7.16 20.87 -12.49
N LEU A 424 6.97 19.56 -12.65
CA LEU A 424 6.13 18.76 -11.78
C LEU A 424 6.61 18.83 -10.30
N PHE A 425 7.93 18.74 -10.09
CA PHE A 425 8.52 18.83 -8.76
C PHE A 425 8.18 20.17 -8.08
N TRP A 426 8.43 21.29 -8.75
CA TRP A 426 8.20 22.61 -8.16
C TRP A 426 6.70 22.92 -7.97
N VAL A 427 5.84 22.41 -8.86
CA VAL A 427 4.39 22.49 -8.65
C VAL A 427 3.98 21.66 -7.42
N CYS A 428 4.54 20.47 -7.21
CA CYS A 428 4.32 19.68 -6.00
C CYS A 428 4.79 20.43 -4.74
N VAL A 429 6.00 21.02 -4.79
CA VAL A 429 6.55 21.82 -3.68
C VAL A 429 5.61 22.99 -3.33
N TYR A 430 5.14 23.71 -4.33
CA TYR A 430 4.15 24.79 -4.14
C TYR A 430 2.88 24.26 -3.47
N CYS A 431 2.28 23.20 -4.01
CA CYS A 431 1.07 22.61 -3.44
C CYS A 431 1.26 22.15 -2.00
N MET A 432 2.42 21.55 -1.68
CA MET A 432 2.74 21.13 -0.30
C MET A 432 2.96 22.32 0.65
N ALA A 433 3.53 23.41 0.15
CA ALA A 433 3.78 24.63 0.97
C ALA A 433 2.47 25.33 1.36
N VAL A 434 1.44 25.29 0.50
CA VAL A 434 0.14 25.91 0.77
C VAL A 434 -0.88 24.97 1.41
N ALA A 435 -0.60 23.66 1.45
CA ALA A 435 -1.49 22.67 2.05
C ALA A 435 -1.41 22.73 3.58
N THR A 436 -2.55 22.78 4.25
CA THR A 436 -2.62 22.79 5.72
C THR A 436 -2.45 21.42 6.35
N ASN A 437 -2.84 20.37 5.66
CA ASN A 437 -2.68 18.96 6.10
C ASN A 437 -2.79 18.02 4.90
N ASP A 438 -1.84 17.09 4.77
CA ASP A 438 -1.79 16.13 3.67
C ASP A 438 -1.30 14.74 4.13
N PRO A 439 -2.08 14.05 5.00
CA PRO A 439 -1.71 12.71 5.44
C PRO A 439 -1.82 11.70 4.29
N PHE A 440 -0.93 10.73 4.29
CA PHE A 440 -1.07 9.55 3.45
C PHE A 440 -2.26 8.72 3.92
N MET A 441 -3.18 8.45 3.01
CA MET A 441 -4.47 7.83 3.30
C MET A 441 -4.34 6.47 4.01
N TYR A 442 -3.33 5.70 3.64
CA TYR A 442 -3.06 4.37 4.20
C TYR A 442 -2.59 4.37 5.67
N PHE A 443 -2.17 5.52 6.21
CA PHE A 443 -1.86 5.64 7.64
C PHE A 443 -3.11 5.83 8.51
N SER A 444 -4.28 5.98 7.88
CA SER A 444 -5.56 6.15 8.57
C SER A 444 -6.30 4.84 8.85
N PHE A 445 -5.75 3.70 8.41
CA PHE A 445 -6.35 2.35 8.55
C PHE A 445 -5.59 1.45 9.50
#